data_ebf4e6beadf3cb314b74ee75a4296d8b
#
_entry.id   ebf4e6beadf3cb314b74ee75a4296d8b
#
_cell.length_a   1.000
_cell.length_b   1.000
_cell.length_c   1.000
_cell.angle_alpha   90.00
_cell.angle_beta   90.00
_cell.angle_gamma   90.00
#
_symmetry.space_group_name_H-M   'P 1'
#
loop_
_entity.id
_entity.type
_entity.pdbx_description
1 polymer ?
#
loop_
_entity_poly.entity_id
_entity_poly.type
_entity_poly.pdbx_seq_one_letter_code
_entity_poly.pdbx_strand_id
1 'polypeptide(L)'
;MNAPHVLIDLLGACWEVDAAVVEVAWDTWGQCAGFALGDGTLALANGLWKGGPRLKPREDGGVEFVQAQAPPAPLAYVRVHEGTCLALAADPEGGLLSGGDDGRLVHLRLDGASELVAHEVDAWIDRVAASPSGGRSYACGRRVHWLGPKPACLMISGSATSMAFDPGGTRLAISHNGGVTLWAADTLRERELVWPGYHRNVAWSPDGRYLVTGMEENALHGWRVADAADIEMAGYPGQPRSLSFSADGSFLATSGGMRAVCWRFDPPRADDTPHESGIAGKTPVSRVACHPVHPLVAVGYHGGEVMLCQPGSSDILLVKGAGNGAVSAMAWSPDVRRLALGTGAGNLAIVFLPDELFRFGRRKQTGFPDGG
;
A
#
# COMPACT_ATOMS: atom_id res chain seq x y z
N MET A 1 8.85 35.06 -7.20
CA MET A 1 7.80 34.11 -7.66
C MET A 1 7.66 33.09 -6.56
N ASN A 2 6.50 33.05 -5.87
CA ASN A 2 6.23 32.00 -4.89
C ASN A 2 6.22 30.66 -5.65
N ALA A 3 6.91 29.66 -5.11
CA ALA A 3 6.81 28.30 -5.64
C ALA A 3 5.32 27.87 -5.66
N PRO A 4 4.85 27.11 -6.67
CA PRO A 4 3.50 26.64 -6.69
C PRO A 4 3.26 25.78 -5.43
N HIS A 5 2.24 26.11 -4.65
CA HIS A 5 1.84 25.32 -3.49
C HIS A 5 1.43 23.92 -3.97
N VAL A 6 2.02 22.89 -3.39
CA VAL A 6 1.62 21.50 -3.61
C VAL A 6 0.59 21.11 -2.56
N LEU A 7 -0.20 20.04 -2.80
CA LEU A 7 -1.31 19.69 -1.88
C LEU A 7 -0.87 19.45 -0.45
N ILE A 8 0.31 18.88 -0.24
CA ILE A 8 0.84 18.63 1.10
C ILE A 8 1.03 19.91 1.91
N ASP A 9 1.35 21.04 1.26
CA ASP A 9 1.51 22.34 1.93
C ASP A 9 0.16 22.92 2.38
N LEU A 10 -0.90 22.56 1.69
CA LEU A 10 -2.26 23.09 1.93
C LEU A 10 -3.11 22.16 2.81
N LEU A 11 -2.93 20.85 2.64
CA LEU A 11 -3.79 19.82 3.22
C LEU A 11 -3.01 18.76 4.01
N GLY A 12 -1.70 18.90 4.18
CA GLY A 12 -0.85 17.91 4.82
C GLY A 12 -0.50 18.24 6.27
N ALA A 13 -0.44 17.19 7.09
CA ALA A 13 0.29 17.16 8.35
C ALA A 13 1.62 16.46 8.10
N CYS A 14 2.72 17.11 8.42
CA CYS A 14 4.08 16.64 8.15
C CYS A 14 4.90 16.57 9.44
N TRP A 15 5.76 15.55 9.51
CA TRP A 15 6.73 15.36 10.59
C TRP A 15 8.04 14.82 10.02
N GLU A 16 9.11 15.02 10.78
CA GLU A 16 10.44 14.51 10.47
C GLU A 16 10.97 13.69 11.65
N VAL A 17 11.64 12.59 11.34
CA VAL A 17 12.29 11.69 12.30
C VAL A 17 13.68 11.32 11.78
N ASP A 18 14.58 10.93 12.67
CA ASP A 18 15.96 10.59 12.30
C ASP A 18 16.12 9.17 11.72
N ALA A 19 15.04 8.38 11.63
CA ALA A 19 15.07 7.02 11.14
C ALA A 19 14.27 6.88 9.83
N ALA A 20 14.70 5.97 8.94
CA ALA A 20 14.00 5.67 7.70
C ALA A 20 12.61 5.07 7.99
N VAL A 21 11.60 5.50 7.23
CA VAL A 21 10.29 4.83 7.24
C VAL A 21 10.39 3.56 6.41
N VAL A 22 10.09 2.42 7.02
CA VAL A 22 10.10 1.09 6.38
C VAL A 22 8.73 0.78 5.78
N GLU A 23 7.67 0.98 6.57
CA GLU A 23 6.29 0.66 6.19
C GLU A 23 5.32 1.64 6.86
N VAL A 24 4.11 1.76 6.29
CA VAL A 24 3.00 2.52 6.89
C VAL A 24 1.71 1.71 6.84
N ALA A 25 0.97 1.71 7.92
CA ALA A 25 -0.36 1.12 7.99
C ALA A 25 -1.31 2.01 8.79
N TRP A 26 -2.57 2.04 8.38
CA TRP A 26 -3.65 2.59 9.19
C TRP A 26 -4.19 1.50 10.10
N ASP A 27 -4.64 1.86 11.29
CA ASP A 27 -5.47 0.96 12.06
C ASP A 27 -6.81 0.72 11.34
N THR A 28 -7.50 -0.35 11.69
CA THR A 28 -8.74 -0.81 11.04
C THR A 28 -9.82 0.27 10.97
N TRP A 29 -9.85 1.20 11.92
CA TRP A 29 -10.85 2.29 11.98
C TRP A 29 -10.36 3.63 11.42
N GLY A 30 -9.12 3.70 10.97
CA GLY A 30 -8.52 4.95 10.46
C GLY A 30 -8.31 6.03 11.52
N GLN A 31 -8.24 5.66 12.78
CA GLN A 31 -8.00 6.59 13.88
C GLN A 31 -6.52 6.98 14.02
N CYS A 32 -5.64 6.07 13.61
CA CYS A 32 -4.20 6.22 13.72
C CYS A 32 -3.50 5.69 12.48
N ALA A 33 -2.53 6.44 11.97
CA ALA A 33 -1.53 5.93 11.04
C ALA A 33 -0.26 5.57 11.82
N GLY A 34 0.19 4.33 11.69
CA GLY A 34 1.46 3.86 12.23
C GLY A 34 2.54 3.84 11.16
N PHE A 35 3.71 4.33 11.51
CA PHE A 35 4.89 4.33 10.67
C PHE A 35 5.96 3.47 11.34
N ALA A 36 6.32 2.35 10.72
CA ALA A 36 7.40 1.49 11.15
C ALA A 36 8.74 2.11 10.78
N LEU A 37 9.61 2.29 11.75
CA LEU A 37 10.90 2.94 11.58
C LEU A 37 12.05 1.94 11.63
N GLY A 38 13.12 2.28 10.94
CA GLY A 38 14.34 1.47 10.86
C GLY A 38 15.11 1.34 12.17
N ASP A 39 14.72 2.06 13.23
CA ASP A 39 15.32 1.98 14.56
C ASP A 39 14.51 1.12 15.56
N GLY A 40 13.46 0.43 15.10
CA GLY A 40 12.60 -0.40 15.93
C GLY A 40 11.44 0.33 16.61
N THR A 41 11.25 1.60 16.29
CA THR A 41 10.18 2.44 16.82
C THR A 41 8.97 2.43 15.89
N LEU A 42 7.76 2.43 16.43
CA LEU A 42 6.54 2.83 15.73
C LEU A 42 6.21 4.28 16.08
N ALA A 43 6.16 5.14 15.05
CA ALA A 43 5.65 6.50 15.19
C ALA A 43 4.16 6.49 14.85
N LEU A 44 3.34 6.97 15.79
CA LEU A 44 1.88 6.97 15.69
C LEU A 44 1.39 8.40 15.43
N ALA A 45 0.72 8.60 14.30
CA ALA A 45 0.08 9.85 13.96
C ALA A 45 -1.44 9.74 14.15
N ASN A 46 -2.02 10.68 14.90
CA ASN A 46 -3.47 10.75 15.04
C ASN A 46 -4.10 11.06 13.66
N GLY A 47 -4.96 10.19 13.20
CA GLY A 47 -5.68 10.35 11.94
C GLY A 47 -6.71 11.49 11.96
N LEU A 48 -7.15 11.92 13.15
CA LEU A 48 -8.11 13.02 13.33
C LEU A 48 -7.38 14.31 13.67
N TRP A 49 -7.30 15.21 12.71
CA TRP A 49 -6.74 16.55 12.93
C TRP A 49 -7.85 17.57 13.22
N LYS A 50 -8.14 17.79 14.51
CA LYS A 50 -9.10 18.81 14.94
C LYS A 50 -8.56 20.21 14.59
N GLY A 51 -9.35 21.00 13.84
CA GLY A 51 -8.91 22.30 13.33
C GLY A 51 -7.93 22.21 12.16
N GLY A 52 -7.79 21.05 11.54
CA GLY A 52 -7.02 20.87 10.31
C GLY A 52 -7.60 21.61 9.10
N PRO A 53 -6.91 21.59 7.97
CA PRO A 53 -7.33 22.28 6.76
C PRO A 53 -8.63 21.69 6.21
N ARG A 54 -9.39 22.50 5.48
CA ARG A 54 -10.68 22.10 4.90
C ARG A 54 -10.83 22.64 3.50
N LEU A 55 -11.66 21.99 2.70
CA LEU A 55 -12.16 22.52 1.45
C LEU A 55 -13.59 23.03 1.64
N LYS A 56 -13.86 24.21 1.10
CA LYS A 56 -15.22 24.76 1.01
C LYS A 56 -15.60 24.88 -0.46
N PRO A 57 -16.74 24.31 -0.89
CA PRO A 57 -17.29 24.57 -2.21
C PRO A 57 -17.58 26.07 -2.37
N ARG A 58 -17.27 26.62 -3.54
CA ARG A 58 -17.60 27.99 -3.91
C ARG A 58 -18.86 27.98 -4.79
N GLU A 59 -19.61 29.10 -4.78
CA GLU A 59 -20.81 29.27 -5.61
C GLU A 59 -20.49 29.23 -7.12
N ASP A 60 -19.27 29.61 -7.51
CA ASP A 60 -18.77 29.57 -8.89
C ASP A 60 -18.35 28.16 -9.37
N GLY A 61 -18.53 27.13 -8.53
CA GLY A 61 -18.15 25.76 -8.82
C GLY A 61 -16.69 25.43 -8.53
N GLY A 62 -15.92 26.35 -7.94
CA GLY A 62 -14.55 26.12 -7.47
C GLY A 62 -14.49 25.63 -6.02
N VAL A 63 -13.27 25.48 -5.50
CA VAL A 63 -13.01 25.20 -4.09
C VAL A 63 -12.13 26.28 -3.47
N GLU A 64 -12.41 26.58 -2.21
CA GLU A 64 -11.59 27.42 -1.36
C GLU A 64 -10.83 26.54 -0.37
N PHE A 65 -9.51 26.71 -0.28
CA PHE A 65 -8.68 26.09 0.73
C PHE A 65 -8.71 26.90 2.02
N VAL A 66 -9.28 26.34 3.06
CA VAL A 66 -9.29 26.94 4.40
C VAL A 66 -8.11 26.38 5.17
N GLN A 67 -7.19 27.25 5.56
CA GLN A 67 -5.99 26.88 6.30
C GLN A 67 -6.34 26.25 7.66
N ALA A 68 -5.42 25.39 8.13
CA ALA A 68 -5.51 24.81 9.46
C ALA A 68 -5.53 25.90 10.54
N GLN A 69 -6.39 25.72 11.53
CA GLN A 69 -6.53 26.62 12.69
C GLN A 69 -5.63 26.20 13.88
N ALA A 70 -5.10 24.98 13.84
CA ALA A 70 -4.22 24.41 14.84
C ALA A 70 -3.18 23.52 14.15
N PRO A 71 -1.96 23.39 14.71
CA PRO A 71 -0.98 22.44 14.21
C PRO A 71 -1.51 21.00 14.35
N PRO A 72 -0.98 20.03 13.56
CA PRO A 72 -1.26 18.62 13.78
C PRO A 72 -0.75 18.20 15.17
N ALA A 73 -1.40 17.18 15.75
CA ALA A 73 -0.91 16.60 17.00
C ALA A 73 0.51 16.06 16.81
N PRO A 74 1.37 16.15 17.83
CA PRO A 74 2.69 15.52 17.79
C PRO A 74 2.55 14.02 17.63
N LEU A 75 3.59 13.38 17.05
CA LEU A 75 3.67 11.93 16.98
C LEU A 75 3.84 11.33 18.38
N ALA A 76 3.18 10.22 18.64
CA ALA A 76 3.54 9.36 19.76
C ALA A 76 4.55 8.30 19.27
N TYR A 77 5.54 7.98 20.08
CA TYR A 77 6.60 7.03 19.75
C TYR A 77 6.57 5.87 20.72
N VAL A 78 6.57 4.65 20.18
CA VAL A 78 6.65 3.42 20.99
C VAL A 78 7.75 2.54 20.39
N ARG A 79 8.80 2.28 21.16
CA ARG A 79 9.83 1.34 20.76
C ARG A 79 9.31 -0.09 21.00
N VAL A 80 9.09 -0.82 19.91
CA VAL A 80 8.51 -2.17 19.91
C VAL A 80 9.54 -3.26 19.62
N HIS A 81 10.66 -2.90 18.94
CA HIS A 81 11.75 -3.81 18.60
C HIS A 81 13.09 -3.29 19.09
N GLU A 82 14.03 -4.21 19.33
CA GLU A 82 15.40 -3.86 19.73
C GLU A 82 16.26 -3.38 18.56
N GLY A 83 15.96 -3.88 17.36
CA GLY A 83 16.59 -3.52 16.09
C GLY A 83 15.62 -2.78 15.17
N THR A 84 15.36 -3.32 14.00
CA THR A 84 14.55 -2.70 12.93
C THR A 84 13.12 -3.23 12.90
N CYS A 85 12.13 -2.36 12.72
CA CYS A 85 10.81 -2.79 12.28
C CYS A 85 10.90 -3.28 10.83
N LEU A 86 10.52 -4.51 10.55
CA LEU A 86 10.61 -5.11 9.21
C LEU A 86 9.27 -5.20 8.50
N ALA A 87 8.17 -5.32 9.25
CA ALA A 87 6.82 -5.45 8.71
C ALA A 87 5.81 -4.75 9.62
N LEU A 88 4.75 -4.23 9.01
CA LEU A 88 3.63 -3.58 9.71
C LEU A 88 2.31 -3.94 9.02
N ALA A 89 1.28 -4.25 9.81
CA ALA A 89 -0.07 -4.47 9.33
C ALA A 89 -1.10 -3.90 10.32
N ALA A 90 -2.30 -3.57 9.83
CA ALA A 90 -3.42 -3.30 10.71
C ALA A 90 -3.84 -4.57 11.44
N ASP A 91 -4.11 -4.48 12.73
CA ASP A 91 -4.69 -5.60 13.46
C ASP A 91 -6.21 -5.58 13.32
N PRO A 92 -6.87 -6.69 12.96
CA PRO A 92 -8.32 -6.74 12.83
C PRO A 92 -9.07 -6.49 14.15
N GLU A 93 -8.43 -6.74 15.29
CA GLU A 93 -8.96 -6.45 16.62
C GLU A 93 -8.68 -5.01 17.08
N GLY A 94 -8.03 -4.22 16.23
CA GLY A 94 -7.64 -2.84 16.49
C GLY A 94 -6.18 -2.68 16.85
N GLY A 95 -5.61 -1.52 16.48
CA GLY A 95 -4.18 -1.27 16.61
C GLY A 95 -3.37 -1.82 15.45
N LEU A 96 -2.11 -2.14 15.70
CA LEU A 96 -1.12 -2.49 14.70
C LEU A 96 -0.34 -3.74 15.10
N LEU A 97 0.02 -4.57 14.12
CA LEU A 97 0.94 -5.69 14.26
C LEU A 97 2.28 -5.33 13.63
N SER A 98 3.38 -5.49 14.36
CA SER A 98 4.73 -5.24 13.86
C SER A 98 5.63 -6.46 14.04
N GLY A 99 6.36 -6.81 13.00
CA GLY A 99 7.42 -7.79 13.02
C GLY A 99 8.79 -7.12 12.95
N GLY A 100 9.79 -7.68 13.63
CA GLY A 100 11.14 -7.13 13.70
C GLY A 100 12.26 -8.13 13.48
N ASP A 101 13.47 -7.60 13.34
CA ASP A 101 14.70 -8.38 13.21
C ASP A 101 15.15 -9.02 14.54
N ASP A 102 14.51 -8.66 15.64
CA ASP A 102 14.64 -9.29 16.96
C ASP A 102 13.78 -10.55 17.12
N GLY A 103 13.09 -10.99 16.05
CA GLY A 103 12.23 -12.16 16.05
C GLY A 103 10.91 -11.99 16.80
N ARG A 104 10.53 -10.78 17.16
CA ARG A 104 9.29 -10.50 17.86
C ARG A 104 8.16 -10.13 16.90
N LEU A 105 6.96 -10.65 17.17
CA LEU A 105 5.70 -10.13 16.66
C LEU A 105 5.01 -9.39 17.81
N VAL A 106 4.83 -8.09 17.62
CA VAL A 106 4.25 -7.22 18.67
C VAL A 106 2.93 -6.65 18.18
N HIS A 107 1.90 -6.75 19.02
CA HIS A 107 0.66 -6.01 18.86
C HIS A 107 0.76 -4.69 19.63
N LEU A 108 0.58 -3.57 18.93
CA LEU A 108 0.56 -2.23 19.52
C LEU A 108 -0.86 -1.68 19.48
N ARG A 109 -1.43 -1.41 20.64
CA ARG A 109 -2.73 -0.76 20.79
C ARG A 109 -2.61 0.74 20.61
N LEU A 110 -3.72 1.40 20.25
CA LEU A 110 -3.73 2.85 20.01
C LEU A 110 -3.49 3.71 21.27
N ASP A 111 -3.64 3.13 22.45
CA ASP A 111 -3.28 3.77 23.73
C ASP A 111 -1.77 3.70 24.05
N GLY A 112 -0.98 3.09 23.18
CA GLY A 112 0.46 2.92 23.32
C GLY A 112 0.88 1.65 24.09
N ALA A 113 -0.06 0.85 24.59
CA ALA A 113 0.25 -0.43 25.21
C ALA A 113 0.67 -1.46 24.15
N SER A 114 1.76 -2.17 24.39
CA SER A 114 2.27 -3.21 23.49
C SER A 114 2.21 -4.59 24.16
N GLU A 115 1.91 -5.61 23.35
CA GLU A 115 1.85 -7.01 23.76
C GLU A 115 2.71 -7.86 22.82
N LEU A 116 3.51 -8.75 23.40
CA LEU A 116 4.27 -9.74 22.66
C LEU A 116 3.33 -10.88 22.21
N VAL A 117 3.09 -10.99 20.91
CA VAL A 117 2.21 -12.03 20.33
C VAL A 117 2.96 -13.31 20.02
N ALA A 118 4.19 -13.20 19.50
CA ALA A 118 5.06 -14.34 19.24
C ALA A 118 6.54 -13.93 19.31
N HIS A 119 7.41 -14.92 19.53
CA HIS A 119 8.86 -14.73 19.51
C HIS A 119 9.55 -15.93 18.88
N GLU A 120 10.25 -15.67 17.79
CA GLU A 120 11.08 -16.62 17.06
C GLU A 120 12.55 -16.38 17.40
N VAL A 121 13.15 -17.28 18.16
CA VAL A 121 14.56 -17.15 18.57
C VAL A 121 15.47 -17.32 17.35
N ASP A 122 16.47 -16.45 17.19
CA ASP A 122 17.46 -16.45 16.12
C ASP A 122 16.85 -16.36 14.70
N ALA A 123 15.67 -15.75 14.57
CA ALA A 123 15.01 -15.55 13.29
C ALA A 123 14.35 -14.17 13.23
N TRP A 124 14.20 -13.63 12.03
CA TRP A 124 13.48 -12.37 11.81
C TRP A 124 12.01 -12.65 11.50
N ILE A 125 11.12 -11.83 12.03
CA ILE A 125 9.73 -11.78 11.58
C ILE A 125 9.63 -10.62 10.58
N ASP A 126 9.85 -10.95 9.31
CA ASP A 126 9.96 -9.95 8.24
C ASP A 126 8.72 -9.87 7.34
N ARG A 127 7.71 -10.70 7.62
CA ARG A 127 6.40 -10.66 6.95
C ARG A 127 5.28 -10.83 7.97
N VAL A 128 4.31 -9.95 7.90
CA VAL A 128 3.11 -9.96 8.73
C VAL A 128 1.90 -9.72 7.84
N ALA A 129 0.84 -10.46 8.06
CA ALA A 129 -0.45 -10.25 7.40
C ALA A 129 -1.59 -10.48 8.40
N ALA A 130 -2.64 -9.68 8.28
CA ALA A 130 -3.85 -9.83 9.06
C ALA A 130 -5.04 -10.10 8.14
N SER A 131 -5.92 -11.00 8.57
CA SER A 131 -7.11 -11.37 7.80
C SER A 131 -8.24 -10.37 8.05
N PRO A 132 -8.96 -9.91 7.02
CA PRO A 132 -10.18 -9.13 7.20
C PRO A 132 -11.26 -9.83 8.03
N SER A 133 -11.24 -11.16 8.10
CA SER A 133 -12.15 -11.97 8.90
C SER A 133 -11.64 -12.28 10.32
N GLY A 134 -10.58 -11.64 10.77
CA GLY A 134 -9.85 -11.93 12.00
C GLY A 134 -8.73 -12.94 11.75
N GLY A 135 -7.83 -13.06 12.68
CA GLY A 135 -6.65 -13.91 12.55
C GLY A 135 -5.43 -13.17 12.00
N ARG A 136 -4.29 -13.61 12.44
CA ARG A 136 -2.97 -13.03 12.22
C ARG A 136 -2.07 -14.08 11.61
N SER A 137 -1.16 -13.68 10.73
CA SER A 137 -0.14 -14.55 10.16
C SER A 137 1.19 -13.82 10.11
N TYR A 138 2.27 -14.55 10.36
CA TYR A 138 3.62 -14.04 10.19
C TYR A 138 4.52 -15.11 9.56
N ALA A 139 5.61 -14.68 8.98
CA ALA A 139 6.63 -15.58 8.45
C ALA A 139 8.02 -15.23 9.00
N CYS A 140 8.80 -16.29 9.22
CA CYS A 140 10.22 -16.24 9.47
C CYS A 140 10.94 -17.23 8.54
N GLY A 141 11.53 -16.68 7.47
CA GLY A 141 12.12 -17.48 6.39
C GLY A 141 11.07 -18.36 5.71
N ARG A 142 11.23 -19.71 5.84
CA ARG A 142 10.32 -20.69 5.24
C ARG A 142 9.15 -21.10 6.14
N ARG A 143 9.16 -20.73 7.41
CA ARG A 143 8.06 -21.02 8.34
C ARG A 143 7.03 -19.92 8.29
N VAL A 144 5.79 -20.29 8.02
CA VAL A 144 4.64 -19.41 8.02
C VAL A 144 3.68 -19.84 9.12
N HIS A 145 3.36 -18.93 10.01
CA HIS A 145 2.51 -19.19 11.17
C HIS A 145 1.14 -18.55 10.99
N TRP A 146 0.12 -19.32 11.29
CA TRP A 146 -1.27 -18.87 11.38
C TRP A 146 -1.70 -18.80 12.83
N LEU A 147 -2.13 -17.64 13.30
CA LEU A 147 -2.59 -17.37 14.67
C LEU A 147 -4.11 -17.14 14.70
N GLY A 148 -4.87 -18.00 14.04
CA GLY A 148 -6.33 -17.99 14.06
C GLY A 148 -6.91 -18.95 15.10
N PRO A 149 -8.20 -19.28 15.00
CA PRO A 149 -8.87 -20.19 15.93
C PRO A 149 -8.26 -21.59 16.02
N LYS A 150 -7.56 -22.00 14.96
CA LYS A 150 -6.75 -23.23 14.93
C LYS A 150 -5.33 -22.83 14.52
N PRO A 151 -4.46 -22.52 15.50
CA PRO A 151 -3.08 -22.16 15.19
C PRO A 151 -2.36 -23.28 14.44
N ALA A 152 -1.57 -22.92 13.44
CA ALA A 152 -0.82 -23.87 12.62
C ALA A 152 0.48 -23.23 12.12
N CYS A 153 1.43 -24.09 11.73
CA CYS A 153 2.67 -23.71 11.07
C CYS A 153 2.81 -24.49 9.77
N LEU A 154 3.09 -23.77 8.69
CA LEU A 154 3.34 -24.34 7.38
C LEU A 154 4.81 -24.12 7.00
N MET A 155 5.46 -25.14 6.46
CA MET A 155 6.79 -25.08 5.89
C MET A 155 6.66 -24.98 4.37
N ILE A 156 6.94 -23.80 3.79
CA ILE A 156 6.87 -23.58 2.35
C ILE A 156 8.17 -23.93 1.62
N SER A 157 8.12 -24.04 0.30
CA SER A 157 9.23 -24.48 -0.55
C SER A 157 10.41 -23.51 -0.58
N GLY A 158 10.17 -22.19 -0.48
CA GLY A 158 11.18 -21.13 -0.41
C GLY A 158 10.94 -20.19 0.77
N SER A 159 11.82 -19.22 1.02
CA SER A 159 11.57 -18.17 2.02
C SER A 159 10.43 -17.27 1.58
N ALA A 160 9.51 -16.93 2.48
CA ALA A 160 8.42 -16.00 2.24
C ALA A 160 8.96 -14.62 1.86
N THR A 161 8.54 -14.09 0.74
CA THR A 161 8.94 -12.76 0.24
C THR A 161 7.84 -11.72 0.43
N SER A 162 6.58 -12.16 0.42
CA SER A 162 5.40 -11.35 0.71
C SER A 162 4.23 -12.23 1.11
N MET A 163 3.27 -11.67 1.83
CA MET A 163 2.06 -12.35 2.25
C MET A 163 0.86 -11.44 2.13
N ALA A 164 -0.27 -11.96 1.62
CA ALA A 164 -1.53 -11.24 1.56
C ALA A 164 -2.72 -12.19 1.71
N PHE A 165 -3.70 -11.82 2.53
CA PHE A 165 -4.99 -12.50 2.53
C PHE A 165 -5.82 -12.11 1.32
N ASP A 166 -6.64 -13.04 0.83
CA ASP A 166 -7.66 -12.72 -0.16
C ASP A 166 -8.71 -11.77 0.44
N PRO A 167 -9.51 -11.07 -0.38
CA PRO A 167 -10.50 -10.12 0.12
C PRO A 167 -11.52 -10.72 1.09
N GLY A 168 -11.79 -12.03 0.97
CA GLY A 168 -12.65 -12.76 1.88
C GLY A 168 -11.99 -13.18 3.20
N GLY A 169 -10.67 -12.99 3.32
CA GLY A 169 -9.90 -13.38 4.50
C GLY A 169 -9.80 -14.89 4.74
N THR A 170 -10.07 -15.70 3.71
CA THR A 170 -10.14 -17.17 3.82
C THR A 170 -8.89 -17.87 3.30
N ARG A 171 -8.09 -17.20 2.48
CA ARG A 171 -6.87 -17.76 1.86
C ARG A 171 -5.73 -16.78 2.03
N LEU A 172 -4.60 -17.29 2.49
CA LEU A 172 -3.34 -16.57 2.54
C LEU A 172 -2.51 -16.94 1.31
N ALA A 173 -2.11 -15.95 0.52
CA ALA A 173 -1.10 -16.11 -0.52
C ALA A 173 0.27 -15.77 0.04
N ILE A 174 1.24 -16.64 -0.19
CA ILE A 174 2.62 -16.50 0.27
C ILE A 174 3.53 -16.64 -0.94
N SER A 175 4.13 -15.54 -1.39
CA SER A 175 5.08 -15.56 -2.50
C SER A 175 6.46 -16.00 -2.02
N HIS A 176 7.20 -16.70 -2.91
CA HIS A 176 8.55 -17.20 -2.66
C HIS A 176 9.29 -17.42 -4.00
N ASN A 177 10.51 -17.89 -3.95
CA ASN A 177 11.19 -18.35 -5.16
C ASN A 177 10.49 -19.60 -5.72
N GLY A 178 10.07 -19.53 -6.99
CA GLY A 178 9.38 -20.63 -7.70
C GLY A 178 7.85 -20.53 -7.71
N GLY A 179 7.24 -19.50 -7.11
CA GLY A 179 5.79 -19.29 -7.21
C GLY A 179 5.13 -18.73 -5.96
N VAL A 180 3.90 -19.18 -5.72
CA VAL A 180 3.06 -18.78 -4.58
C VAL A 180 2.44 -20.02 -3.95
N THR A 181 2.54 -20.14 -2.63
CA THR A 181 1.75 -21.08 -1.84
C THR A 181 0.45 -20.42 -1.42
N LEU A 182 -0.70 -21.00 -1.77
CA LEU A 182 -2.01 -20.63 -1.24
C LEU A 182 -2.34 -21.50 -0.04
N TRP A 183 -2.62 -20.89 1.10
CA TRP A 183 -2.97 -21.60 2.33
C TRP A 183 -4.37 -21.21 2.79
N ALA A 184 -5.29 -22.20 2.84
CA ALA A 184 -6.66 -21.97 3.28
C ALA A 184 -6.74 -21.95 4.81
N ALA A 185 -7.23 -20.86 5.37
CA ALA A 185 -7.24 -20.60 6.81
C ALA A 185 -8.18 -21.53 7.61
N ASP A 186 -9.28 -22.01 7.01
CA ASP A 186 -10.30 -22.85 7.65
C ASP A 186 -9.93 -24.33 7.65
N THR A 187 -9.42 -24.83 6.52
CA THR A 187 -9.10 -26.24 6.28
C THR A 187 -7.64 -26.56 6.44
N LEU A 188 -6.78 -25.54 6.53
CA LEU A 188 -5.32 -25.64 6.53
C LEU A 188 -4.77 -26.38 5.30
N ARG A 189 -5.53 -26.41 4.20
CA ARG A 189 -5.08 -26.97 2.93
C ARG A 189 -4.21 -26.00 2.20
N GLU A 190 -3.18 -26.53 1.57
CA GLU A 190 -2.25 -25.80 0.72
C GLU A 190 -2.44 -26.12 -0.76
N ARG A 191 -2.12 -25.17 -1.63
CA ARG A 191 -2.04 -25.33 -3.08
C ARG A 191 -0.90 -24.49 -3.62
N GLU A 192 -0.04 -25.09 -4.42
CA GLU A 192 1.05 -24.39 -5.09
C GLU A 192 0.59 -23.82 -6.44
N LEU A 193 0.94 -22.56 -6.68
CA LEU A 193 0.88 -21.90 -7.98
C LEU A 193 2.33 -21.74 -8.43
N VAL A 194 2.78 -22.65 -9.30
CA VAL A 194 4.20 -22.76 -9.67
C VAL A 194 4.50 -21.88 -10.88
N TRP A 195 5.54 -21.05 -10.75
CA TRP A 195 6.13 -20.32 -11.87
C TRP A 195 7.61 -20.05 -11.56
N PRO A 196 8.55 -20.37 -12.51
CA PRO A 196 9.98 -20.15 -12.29
C PRO A 196 10.31 -18.67 -12.08
N GLY A 197 11.19 -18.38 -11.12
CA GLY A 197 11.67 -17.03 -10.84
C GLY A 197 11.42 -16.59 -9.39
N TYR A 198 11.90 -15.38 -9.06
CA TYR A 198 11.83 -14.87 -7.70
C TYR A 198 10.67 -13.88 -7.56
N HIS A 199 9.60 -14.32 -6.89
CA HIS A 199 8.38 -13.53 -6.66
C HIS A 199 8.53 -12.68 -5.40
N ARG A 200 8.62 -11.36 -5.54
CA ARG A 200 8.95 -10.42 -4.45
C ARG A 200 7.76 -9.93 -3.65
N ASN A 201 6.64 -9.78 -4.30
CA ASN A 201 5.40 -9.26 -3.71
C ASN A 201 4.21 -10.00 -4.29
N VAL A 202 3.07 -9.86 -3.64
CA VAL A 202 1.83 -10.51 -4.05
C VAL A 202 0.65 -9.57 -3.84
N ALA A 203 -0.30 -9.55 -4.79
CA ALA A 203 -1.53 -8.80 -4.71
C ALA A 203 -2.72 -9.62 -5.24
N TRP A 204 -3.83 -9.58 -4.51
CA TRP A 204 -5.10 -10.13 -4.92
C TRP A 204 -5.93 -9.11 -5.69
N SER A 205 -6.66 -9.56 -6.72
CA SER A 205 -7.75 -8.75 -7.26
C SER A 205 -8.86 -8.59 -6.22
N PRO A 206 -9.62 -7.47 -6.23
CA PRO A 206 -10.65 -7.21 -5.21
C PRO A 206 -11.77 -8.26 -5.14
N ASP A 207 -11.99 -9.01 -6.22
CA ASP A 207 -12.93 -10.11 -6.29
C ASP A 207 -12.34 -11.48 -5.93
N GLY A 208 -11.04 -11.53 -5.63
CA GLY A 208 -10.31 -12.76 -5.27
C GLY A 208 -10.16 -13.78 -6.40
N ARG A 209 -10.47 -13.41 -7.66
CA ARG A 209 -10.35 -14.30 -8.83
C ARG A 209 -8.92 -14.40 -9.35
N TYR A 210 -8.13 -13.34 -9.17
CA TYR A 210 -6.77 -13.26 -9.69
C TYR A 210 -5.77 -12.97 -8.57
N LEU A 211 -4.59 -13.52 -8.74
CA LEU A 211 -3.42 -13.27 -7.92
C LEU A 211 -2.27 -12.85 -8.82
N VAL A 212 -1.56 -11.79 -8.47
CA VAL A 212 -0.42 -11.29 -9.25
C VAL A 212 0.79 -11.07 -8.37
N THR A 213 1.95 -11.39 -8.90
CA THR A 213 3.25 -11.16 -8.27
C THR A 213 4.15 -10.29 -9.13
N GLY A 214 4.95 -9.44 -8.49
CA GLY A 214 6.09 -8.77 -9.11
C GLY A 214 7.34 -9.62 -8.97
N MET A 215 8.11 -9.73 -10.04
CA MET A 215 9.28 -10.62 -10.12
C MET A 215 10.59 -9.83 -10.19
N GLU A 216 11.69 -10.46 -9.76
CA GLU A 216 13.04 -9.90 -9.95
C GLU A 216 13.43 -9.80 -11.41
N GLU A 217 12.85 -10.63 -12.25
CA GLU A 217 13.10 -10.74 -13.69
C GLU A 217 12.47 -9.60 -14.50
N ASN A 218 12.12 -8.47 -13.87
CA ASN A 218 11.48 -7.30 -14.48
C ASN A 218 10.17 -7.65 -15.19
N ALA A 219 9.37 -8.48 -14.58
CA ALA A 219 8.07 -8.93 -15.07
C ALA A 219 7.04 -9.02 -13.94
N LEU A 220 5.79 -9.15 -14.31
CA LEU A 220 4.73 -9.67 -13.43
C LEU A 220 4.35 -11.05 -13.92
N HIS A 221 3.94 -11.87 -12.98
CA HIS A 221 3.24 -13.10 -13.26
C HIS A 221 1.95 -13.18 -12.44
N GLY A 222 0.88 -13.61 -13.06
CA GLY A 222 -0.42 -13.75 -12.41
C GLY A 222 -1.08 -15.10 -12.70
N TRP A 223 -2.06 -15.43 -11.87
CA TRP A 223 -2.87 -16.63 -12.04
C TRP A 223 -4.35 -16.30 -11.88
N ARG A 224 -5.17 -16.93 -12.72
CA ARG A 224 -6.57 -17.10 -12.38
C ARG A 224 -6.67 -18.22 -11.34
N VAL A 225 -7.10 -17.88 -10.13
CA VAL A 225 -6.98 -18.77 -8.95
C VAL A 225 -7.79 -20.06 -9.09
N ALA A 226 -8.92 -20.02 -9.80
CA ALA A 226 -9.81 -21.18 -9.94
C ALA A 226 -9.13 -22.39 -10.60
N ASP A 227 -8.35 -22.16 -11.67
CA ASP A 227 -7.76 -23.19 -12.51
C ASP A 227 -6.23 -23.06 -12.68
N ALA A 228 -5.61 -22.05 -12.05
CA ALA A 228 -4.20 -21.69 -12.17
C ALA A 228 -3.79 -21.33 -13.62
N ALA A 229 -4.71 -20.81 -14.42
CA ALA A 229 -4.36 -20.31 -15.75
C ALA A 229 -3.43 -19.09 -15.62
N ASP A 230 -2.33 -19.11 -16.35
CA ASP A 230 -1.25 -18.13 -16.29
C ASP A 230 -1.60 -16.81 -16.98
N ILE A 231 -1.07 -15.71 -16.46
CA ILE A 231 -1.14 -14.37 -17.02
C ILE A 231 0.25 -13.75 -16.96
N GLU A 232 0.90 -13.61 -18.10
CA GLU A 232 2.23 -13.02 -18.20
C GLU A 232 2.13 -11.54 -18.59
N MET A 233 2.88 -10.70 -17.87
CA MET A 233 2.95 -9.25 -18.11
C MET A 233 4.42 -8.82 -18.05
N ALA A 234 5.03 -8.62 -19.21
CA ALA A 234 6.46 -8.34 -19.37
C ALA A 234 6.71 -6.95 -19.96
N GLY A 235 7.99 -6.62 -20.21
CA GLY A 235 8.40 -5.35 -20.84
C GLY A 235 8.75 -4.25 -19.86
N TYR A 236 8.95 -4.57 -18.59
CA TYR A 236 9.37 -3.59 -17.58
C TYR A 236 10.86 -3.23 -17.72
N PRO A 237 11.19 -1.92 -17.66
CA PRO A 237 12.58 -1.48 -17.64
C PRO A 237 13.28 -1.75 -16.31
N GLY A 238 12.54 -2.03 -15.25
CA GLY A 238 13.03 -2.35 -13.90
C GLY A 238 12.07 -3.22 -13.11
N GLN A 239 12.46 -3.63 -11.90
CA GLN A 239 11.67 -4.53 -11.06
C GLN A 239 10.37 -3.89 -10.57
N PRO A 240 9.19 -4.49 -10.78
CA PRO A 240 7.91 -4.03 -10.22
C PRO A 240 7.80 -4.41 -8.74
N ARG A 241 8.25 -3.49 -7.88
CA ARG A 241 8.34 -3.70 -6.42
C ARG A 241 7.10 -3.26 -5.65
N SER A 242 6.14 -2.65 -6.32
CA SER A 242 4.88 -2.18 -5.73
C SER A 242 3.74 -2.45 -6.69
N LEU A 243 2.69 -3.07 -6.17
CA LEU A 243 1.49 -3.49 -6.90
C LEU A 243 0.27 -2.99 -6.14
N SER A 244 -0.74 -2.50 -6.86
CA SER A 244 -2.02 -2.12 -6.27
C SER A 244 -3.14 -2.26 -7.28
N PHE A 245 -4.17 -3.05 -6.96
CA PHE A 245 -5.38 -3.12 -7.77
C PHE A 245 -6.29 -1.91 -7.52
N SER A 246 -6.99 -1.46 -8.56
CA SER A 246 -8.12 -0.55 -8.41
C SER A 246 -9.25 -1.21 -7.62
N ALA A 247 -10.06 -0.40 -6.94
CA ALA A 247 -11.15 -0.91 -6.10
C ALA A 247 -12.18 -1.76 -6.86
N ASP A 248 -12.41 -1.43 -8.13
CA ASP A 248 -13.31 -2.16 -9.04
C ASP A 248 -12.63 -3.35 -9.75
N GLY A 249 -11.33 -3.54 -9.55
CA GLY A 249 -10.54 -4.57 -10.20
C GLY A 249 -10.27 -4.34 -11.70
N SER A 250 -10.65 -3.19 -12.25
CA SER A 250 -10.52 -2.90 -13.68
C SER A 250 -9.08 -2.73 -14.16
N PHE A 251 -8.16 -2.36 -13.24
CA PHE A 251 -6.74 -2.27 -13.55
C PHE A 251 -5.85 -2.62 -12.36
N LEU A 252 -4.62 -2.98 -12.68
CA LEU A 252 -3.51 -3.17 -11.75
C LEU A 252 -2.45 -2.10 -12.00
N ALA A 253 -2.19 -1.23 -11.04
CA ALA A 253 -1.09 -0.28 -11.07
C ALA A 253 0.18 -0.87 -10.48
N THR A 254 1.33 -0.57 -11.10
CA THR A 254 2.62 -1.12 -10.70
C THR A 254 3.75 -0.09 -10.80
N SER A 255 4.79 -0.28 -10.02
CA SER A 255 6.09 0.37 -10.21
C SER A 255 6.92 -0.39 -11.27
N GLY A 256 8.21 -0.05 -11.40
CA GLY A 256 9.13 -0.72 -12.33
C GLY A 256 9.45 0.10 -13.57
N GLY A 257 8.90 1.30 -13.71
CA GLY A 257 9.17 2.26 -14.78
C GLY A 257 9.40 3.66 -14.26
N MET A 258 9.63 4.60 -15.19
CA MET A 258 9.71 6.05 -14.90
C MET A 258 8.32 6.66 -14.70
N ARG A 259 7.27 5.92 -15.04
CA ARG A 259 5.85 6.19 -14.77
C ARG A 259 5.23 4.96 -14.15
N ALA A 260 4.09 5.10 -13.49
CA ALA A 260 3.31 3.95 -13.06
C ALA A 260 2.76 3.22 -14.29
N VAL A 261 2.90 1.90 -14.30
CA VAL A 261 2.42 1.04 -15.37
C VAL A 261 1.08 0.45 -14.92
N CYS A 262 0.02 0.69 -15.69
CA CYS A 262 -1.34 0.28 -15.35
C CYS A 262 -1.85 -0.73 -16.40
N TRP A 263 -2.01 -1.97 -15.96
CA TRP A 263 -2.55 -3.06 -16.78
C TRP A 263 -4.07 -3.12 -16.65
N ARG A 264 -4.76 -3.31 -17.78
CA ARG A 264 -6.19 -3.61 -17.75
C ARG A 264 -6.39 -5.03 -17.19
N PHE A 265 -7.39 -5.21 -16.31
CA PHE A 265 -7.57 -6.47 -15.58
C PHE A 265 -9.01 -7.02 -15.57
N ASP A 266 -9.91 -6.53 -16.44
CA ASP A 266 -11.30 -6.99 -16.52
C ASP A 266 -11.72 -7.35 -17.97
N PRO A 267 -11.65 -8.60 -18.37
CA PRO A 267 -10.69 -9.64 -18.01
C PRO A 267 -9.29 -9.31 -18.58
N PRO A 268 -8.20 -9.76 -17.94
CA PRO A 268 -6.86 -9.53 -18.49
C PRO A 268 -6.68 -10.32 -19.80
N ARG A 269 -6.01 -9.70 -20.78
CA ARG A 269 -5.69 -10.30 -22.06
C ARG A 269 -4.19 -10.30 -22.29
N ALA A 270 -3.68 -11.36 -22.91
CA ALA A 270 -2.24 -11.51 -23.15
C ALA A 270 -1.66 -10.45 -24.12
N ASP A 271 -2.51 -9.83 -24.94
CA ASP A 271 -2.14 -8.79 -25.91
C ASP A 271 -2.45 -7.36 -25.44
N ASP A 272 -2.94 -7.20 -24.19
CA ASP A 272 -3.21 -5.88 -23.63
C ASP A 272 -1.89 -5.09 -23.46
N THR A 273 -1.87 -3.87 -23.97
CA THR A 273 -0.79 -2.92 -23.71
C THR A 273 -1.11 -2.10 -22.47
N PRO A 274 -0.16 -1.98 -21.53
CA PRO A 274 -0.40 -1.19 -20.34
C PRO A 274 -0.46 0.31 -20.64
N HIS A 275 -1.21 1.03 -19.82
CA HIS A 275 -1.17 2.49 -19.82
C HIS A 275 -0.11 3.00 -18.85
N GLU A 276 0.70 3.95 -19.30
CA GLU A 276 1.60 4.67 -18.41
C GLU A 276 0.87 5.89 -17.81
N SER A 277 0.96 6.05 -16.48
CA SER A 277 0.33 7.13 -15.73
C SER A 277 1.34 7.91 -14.89
N GLY A 278 1.14 9.22 -14.75
CA GLY A 278 2.08 10.11 -14.08
C GLY A 278 3.04 10.80 -15.05
N ILE A 279 3.96 11.58 -14.51
CA ILE A 279 5.01 12.25 -15.29
C ILE A 279 6.25 11.35 -15.27
N ALA A 280 6.90 11.19 -16.43
CA ALA A 280 8.23 10.61 -16.48
C ALA A 280 9.18 11.55 -15.72
N GLY A 281 9.47 11.19 -14.47
CA GLY A 281 10.39 11.95 -13.63
C GLY A 281 11.84 11.68 -13.97
N LYS A 282 12.74 12.28 -13.18
CA LYS A 282 14.18 11.97 -13.23
C LYS A 282 14.52 10.66 -12.54
N THR A 283 13.58 10.12 -11.76
CA THR A 283 13.75 8.92 -10.94
C THR A 283 12.57 7.97 -11.16
N PRO A 284 12.78 6.66 -11.05
CA PRO A 284 11.71 5.69 -11.25
C PRO A 284 10.66 5.74 -10.13
N VAL A 285 9.50 5.17 -10.42
CA VAL A 285 8.43 4.94 -9.45
C VAL A 285 8.88 3.94 -8.40
N SER A 286 8.73 4.30 -7.13
CA SER A 286 9.07 3.45 -5.97
C SER A 286 7.85 2.76 -5.38
N ARG A 287 6.69 3.46 -5.32
CA ARG A 287 5.45 2.97 -4.71
C ARG A 287 4.24 3.39 -5.54
N VAL A 288 3.24 2.52 -5.53
CA VAL A 288 1.89 2.82 -6.06
C VAL A 288 0.85 2.42 -5.03
N ALA A 289 -0.24 3.19 -4.92
CA ALA A 289 -1.38 2.87 -4.07
C ALA A 289 -2.66 3.35 -4.75
N CYS A 290 -3.49 2.43 -5.22
CA CYS A 290 -4.79 2.76 -5.82
C CYS A 290 -5.73 3.31 -4.75
N HIS A 291 -6.51 4.31 -5.12
CA HIS A 291 -7.53 4.86 -4.24
C HIS A 291 -8.65 3.83 -4.01
N PRO A 292 -9.11 3.63 -2.76
CA PRO A 292 -10.07 2.57 -2.43
C PRO A 292 -11.47 2.71 -3.07
N VAL A 293 -11.79 3.86 -3.70
CA VAL A 293 -13.11 4.12 -4.31
C VAL A 293 -13.00 4.73 -5.71
N HIS A 294 -12.11 5.72 -5.88
CA HIS A 294 -11.97 6.44 -7.15
C HIS A 294 -10.96 5.76 -8.08
N PRO A 295 -11.10 5.88 -9.41
CA PRO A 295 -10.14 5.34 -10.38
C PRO A 295 -8.85 6.19 -10.42
N LEU A 296 -8.21 6.33 -9.27
CA LEU A 296 -7.00 7.12 -9.05
C LEU A 296 -5.89 6.25 -8.49
N VAL A 297 -4.66 6.59 -8.83
CA VAL A 297 -3.44 5.96 -8.30
C VAL A 297 -2.57 7.04 -7.68
N ALA A 298 -2.18 6.85 -6.42
CA ALA A 298 -1.08 7.57 -5.82
C ALA A 298 0.24 6.94 -6.29
N VAL A 299 1.10 7.75 -6.87
CA VAL A 299 2.38 7.34 -7.45
C VAL A 299 3.50 8.06 -6.71
N GLY A 300 4.32 7.33 -5.97
CA GLY A 300 5.50 7.82 -5.27
C GLY A 300 6.79 7.46 -6.02
N TYR A 301 7.75 8.37 -6.01
CA TYR A 301 8.99 8.25 -6.77
C TYR A 301 10.21 8.13 -5.85
N HIS A 302 11.31 7.61 -6.39
CA HIS A 302 12.61 7.61 -5.71
C HIS A 302 13.15 9.03 -5.45
N GLY A 303 12.70 10.03 -6.19
CA GLY A 303 13.00 11.43 -5.97
C GLY A 303 12.20 12.09 -4.84
N GLY A 304 11.25 11.38 -4.26
CA GLY A 304 10.37 11.85 -3.18
C GLY A 304 9.09 12.52 -3.63
N GLU A 305 8.87 12.67 -4.93
CA GLU A 305 7.61 13.21 -5.47
C GLU A 305 6.46 12.23 -5.19
N VAL A 306 5.26 12.78 -4.98
CA VAL A 306 4.00 12.01 -4.94
C VAL A 306 2.97 12.70 -5.80
N MET A 307 2.33 11.94 -6.68
CA MET A 307 1.29 12.42 -7.59
C MET A 307 0.04 11.55 -7.49
N LEU A 308 -1.13 12.13 -7.72
CA LEU A 308 -2.36 11.40 -8.03
C LEU A 308 -2.58 11.44 -9.53
N CYS A 309 -2.82 10.28 -10.11
CA CYS A 309 -3.02 10.09 -11.55
C CYS A 309 -4.26 9.25 -11.79
N GLN A 310 -4.96 9.50 -12.87
CA GLN A 310 -6.02 8.61 -13.36
C GLN A 310 -5.47 7.81 -14.54
N PRO A 311 -5.52 6.46 -14.52
CA PRO A 311 -5.11 5.62 -15.63
C PRO A 311 -5.86 5.99 -16.92
N GLY A 312 -5.10 6.15 -18.02
CA GLY A 312 -5.67 6.56 -19.30
C GLY A 312 -5.99 8.05 -19.46
N SER A 313 -5.73 8.88 -18.42
CA SER A 313 -5.83 10.35 -18.48
C SER A 313 -4.45 11.00 -18.36
N SER A 314 -4.32 12.19 -18.94
CA SER A 314 -3.16 13.07 -18.73
C SER A 314 -3.28 13.92 -17.45
N ASP A 315 -4.40 13.85 -16.74
CA ASP A 315 -4.65 14.65 -15.55
C ASP A 315 -3.80 14.16 -14.38
N ILE A 316 -3.06 15.08 -13.79
CA ILE A 316 -2.14 14.82 -12.69
C ILE A 316 -2.33 15.88 -11.63
N LEU A 317 -2.38 15.44 -10.38
CA LEU A 317 -2.42 16.30 -9.23
C LEU A 317 -1.16 16.09 -8.39
N LEU A 318 -0.32 17.10 -8.26
CA LEU A 318 0.91 17.03 -7.48
C LEU A 318 0.57 17.10 -5.99
N VAL A 319 0.83 16.02 -5.27
CA VAL A 319 0.61 15.90 -3.82
C VAL A 319 1.81 16.41 -3.06
N LYS A 320 3.02 15.94 -3.42
CA LYS A 320 4.30 16.30 -2.77
C LYS A 320 5.36 16.55 -3.85
N GLY A 321 6.12 17.60 -3.70
CA GLY A 321 7.29 17.90 -4.53
C GLY A 321 8.47 16.96 -4.28
N ALA A 322 9.50 17.09 -5.14
CA ALA A 322 10.74 16.34 -5.01
C ALA A 322 11.47 16.63 -3.70
N GLY A 323 12.35 15.72 -3.32
CA GLY A 323 13.19 15.82 -2.13
C GLY A 323 12.77 14.94 -0.98
N ASN A 324 13.56 14.96 0.09
CA ASN A 324 13.33 14.22 1.32
C ASN A 324 13.39 12.68 1.17
N GLY A 325 14.20 12.19 0.22
CA GLY A 325 14.42 10.75 0.00
C GLY A 325 13.32 10.06 -0.78
N ALA A 326 13.56 8.80 -1.12
CA ALA A 326 12.62 7.96 -1.85
C ALA A 326 11.34 7.74 -1.03
N VAL A 327 10.19 7.78 -1.69
CA VAL A 327 8.92 7.34 -1.07
C VAL A 327 9.04 5.84 -0.79
N SER A 328 9.09 5.46 0.48
CA SER A 328 9.29 4.08 0.92
C SER A 328 7.98 3.37 1.26
N ALA A 329 6.95 4.10 1.66
CA ALA A 329 5.66 3.54 2.03
C ALA A 329 4.52 4.52 1.74
N MET A 330 3.35 4.00 1.35
CA MET A 330 2.11 4.75 1.18
C MET A 330 0.91 3.88 1.51
N ALA A 331 -0.07 4.43 2.23
CA ALA A 331 -1.32 3.75 2.53
C ALA A 331 -2.51 4.72 2.59
N TRP A 332 -3.61 4.37 1.95
CA TRP A 332 -4.89 5.07 2.09
C TRP A 332 -5.57 4.70 3.40
N SER A 333 -6.20 5.67 4.04
CA SER A 333 -7.00 5.42 5.23
C SER A 333 -8.29 4.64 4.90
N PRO A 334 -8.84 3.88 5.86
CA PRO A 334 -10.12 3.17 5.67
C PRO A 334 -11.30 4.07 5.32
N ASP A 335 -11.29 5.34 5.75
CA ASP A 335 -12.31 6.32 5.39
C ASP A 335 -12.08 6.97 4.00
N VAL A 336 -11.09 6.49 3.26
CA VAL A 336 -10.70 6.85 1.88
C VAL A 336 -10.32 8.32 1.65
N ARG A 337 -10.18 9.11 2.70
CA ARG A 337 -9.97 10.58 2.61
C ARG A 337 -8.56 11.04 2.94
N ARG A 338 -7.68 10.12 3.31
CA ARG A 338 -6.33 10.45 3.76
C ARG A 338 -5.32 9.48 3.15
N LEU A 339 -4.21 10.05 2.69
CA LEU A 339 -3.05 9.29 2.25
C LEU A 339 -1.93 9.50 3.26
N ALA A 340 -1.53 8.43 3.94
CA ALA A 340 -0.31 8.42 4.73
C ALA A 340 0.87 8.04 3.83
N LEU A 341 1.99 8.70 3.98
CA LEU A 341 3.21 8.44 3.22
C LEU A 341 4.46 8.61 4.09
N GLY A 342 5.46 7.79 3.81
CA GLY A 342 6.77 7.83 4.46
C GLY A 342 7.89 7.78 3.44
N THR A 343 9.06 8.32 3.82
CA THR A 343 10.26 8.28 2.99
C THR A 343 11.43 7.60 3.70
N GLY A 344 12.38 7.11 2.91
CA GLY A 344 13.62 6.54 3.44
C GLY A 344 14.52 7.56 4.16
N ALA A 345 14.24 8.85 4.08
CA ALA A 345 14.94 9.91 4.79
C ALA A 345 14.20 10.40 6.07
N GLY A 346 13.18 9.66 6.53
CA GLY A 346 12.49 9.97 7.78
C GLY A 346 11.42 11.06 7.69
N ASN A 347 10.91 11.37 6.50
CA ASN A 347 9.76 12.26 6.38
C ASN A 347 8.46 11.45 6.42
N LEU A 348 7.54 11.87 7.27
CA LEU A 348 6.22 11.31 7.44
C LEU A 348 5.16 12.35 7.12
N ALA A 349 4.10 11.96 6.46
CA ALA A 349 2.97 12.86 6.25
C ALA A 349 1.64 12.12 6.19
N ILE A 350 0.58 12.84 6.57
CA ILE A 350 -0.81 12.50 6.27
C ILE A 350 -1.39 13.65 5.45
N VAL A 351 -1.82 13.37 4.23
CA VAL A 351 -2.43 14.35 3.34
C VAL A 351 -3.94 14.12 3.28
N PHE A 352 -4.72 15.17 3.55
CA PHE A 352 -6.18 15.13 3.47
C PHE A 352 -6.60 15.33 2.01
N LEU A 353 -7.31 14.35 1.48
CA LEU A 353 -7.74 14.30 0.09
C LEU A 353 -9.26 14.04 0.05
N PRO A 354 -10.08 15.03 0.45
CA PRO A 354 -11.53 14.86 0.50
C PRO A 354 -12.12 14.71 -0.91
N ASP A 355 -13.28 14.03 -1.00
CA ASP A 355 -13.97 13.74 -2.27
C ASP A 355 -14.24 14.97 -3.14
N GLU A 356 -14.36 16.14 -2.52
CA GLU A 356 -14.56 17.41 -3.21
C GLU A 356 -13.42 17.69 -4.21
N LEU A 357 -12.18 17.27 -3.92
CA LEU A 357 -11.05 17.41 -4.84
C LEU A 357 -11.25 16.63 -6.15
N PHE A 358 -11.98 15.54 -6.11
CA PHE A 358 -12.14 14.60 -7.24
C PHE A 358 -13.42 14.86 -8.05
N ARG A 359 -14.31 15.73 -7.57
CA ARG A 359 -15.58 16.06 -8.25
C ARG A 359 -15.41 17.12 -9.35
N PHE A 360 -14.37 17.94 -9.28
CA PHE A 360 -14.17 19.08 -10.18
C PHE A 360 -13.56 18.71 -11.54
N GLY A 361 -13.00 17.52 -11.73
CA GLY A 361 -12.46 17.02 -12.99
C GLY A 361 -13.51 16.52 -14.00
N ARG A 362 -14.75 16.31 -13.58
CA ARG A 362 -15.83 15.91 -14.51
C ARG A 362 -16.39 17.13 -15.22
N ARG A 363 -15.71 17.67 -16.24
CA ARG A 363 -16.38 18.47 -17.26
C ARG A 363 -17.55 17.64 -17.77
N LYS A 364 -18.77 18.21 -17.71
CA LYS A 364 -19.93 17.68 -18.44
C LYS A 364 -19.45 17.35 -19.84
N GLN A 365 -19.43 16.09 -20.22
CA GLN A 365 -19.48 15.72 -21.62
C GLN A 365 -20.82 16.28 -22.11
N THR A 366 -20.81 17.47 -22.65
CA THR A 366 -21.89 18.00 -23.48
C THR A 366 -22.01 17.04 -24.64
N GLY A 367 -23.17 16.37 -24.75
CA GLY A 367 -23.49 15.43 -25.77
C GLY A 367 -23.11 15.97 -27.14
N PHE A 368 -22.55 15.09 -27.96
CA PHE A 368 -22.47 15.32 -29.39
C PHE A 368 -23.89 15.57 -29.90
N PRO A 369 -24.13 16.62 -30.69
CA PRO A 369 -25.41 16.73 -31.38
C PRO A 369 -25.47 15.58 -32.39
N ASP A 370 -26.53 14.79 -32.28
CA ASP A 370 -26.89 13.84 -33.33
C ASP A 370 -26.99 14.62 -34.66
N GLY A 371 -26.04 14.37 -35.55
CA GLY A 371 -26.05 14.88 -36.89
C GLY A 371 -27.11 14.18 -37.71
N GLY A 372 -28.12 14.95 -38.14
CA GLY A 372 -29.13 14.52 -39.12
C GLY A 372 -28.53 14.27 -40.51
#